data_8d48dd85fc7a33ff3afa7ebc9f363820
#
_entry.id   8d48dd85fc7a33ff3afa7ebc9f363820
#
_cell.length_a   1.000
_cell.length_b   1.000
_cell.length_c   1.000
_cell.angle_alpha   90.00
_cell.angle_beta   90.00
_cell.angle_gamma   90.00
#
_symmetry.space_group_name_H-M   'P 1'
#
loop_
_entity.id
_entity.type
_entity.pdbx_description
1 polymer ?
#
loop_
_entity_poly.entity_id
_entity_poly.type
_entity_poly.pdbx_seq_one_letter_code
_entity_poly.pdbx_strand_id
1 'polypeptide(L)' 'MEEKIEKFKELMKAKHNCQFCLDHVTGSADMHGLVYWAERVENLRQEVAEML' A
#
# COMPACT_ATOMS: atom_id res chain seq x y z
N MET A 1 1.49 11.79 -17.67
CA MET A 1 0.60 10.62 -17.84
C MET A 1 1.23 9.34 -17.32
N GLU A 2 2.45 9.03 -17.75
CA GLU A 2 3.13 7.82 -17.30
C GLU A 2 3.39 7.80 -15.80
N GLU A 3 3.74 8.93 -15.22
CA GLU A 3 3.98 9.02 -13.80
C GLU A 3 2.72 8.69 -12.98
N LYS A 4 1.57 9.17 -13.45
CA LYS A 4 0.31 8.90 -12.77
C LYS A 4 -0.03 7.42 -12.84
N ILE A 5 0.21 6.81 -13.99
CA ILE A 5 -0.05 5.39 -14.17
C ILE A 5 0.87 4.56 -13.27
N GLU A 6 2.16 4.91 -13.22
CA GLU A 6 3.11 4.20 -12.38
C GLU A 6 2.78 4.33 -10.89
N LYS A 7 2.41 5.54 -10.45
CA LYS A 7 1.99 5.74 -9.06
C LYS A 7 0.75 4.93 -8.73
N PHE A 8 -0.19 4.89 -9.66
CA PHE A 8 -1.40 4.12 -9.47
C PHE A 8 -1.08 2.62 -9.35
N LYS A 9 -0.17 2.14 -10.17
CA LYS A 9 0.27 0.73 -10.09
C LYS A 9 0.95 0.43 -8.77
N GLU A 10 1.78 1.36 -8.27
CA GLU A 10 2.40 1.21 -6.96
C GLU A 10 1.36 1.12 -5.86
N LEU A 11 0.33 1.97 -5.94
CA LEU A 11 -0.77 1.94 -4.98
C LEU A 11 -1.48 0.58 -4.99
N MET A 12 -1.78 0.07 -6.17
CA MET A 12 -2.44 -1.22 -6.29
C MET A 12 -1.58 -2.34 -5.72
N LYS A 13 -0.28 -2.30 -5.99
CA LYS A 13 0.65 -3.29 -5.46
C LYS A 13 0.73 -3.21 -3.93
N ALA A 14 0.77 -2.00 -3.39
CA ALA A 14 0.81 -1.81 -1.95
C ALA A 14 -0.46 -2.32 -1.28
N LYS A 15 -1.62 -2.07 -1.91
CA LYS A 15 -2.89 -2.59 -1.41
C LYS A 15 -2.90 -4.11 -1.41
N HIS A 16 -2.39 -4.71 -2.47
CA HIS A 16 -2.29 -6.17 -2.57
C HIS A 16 -1.42 -6.74 -1.45
N ASN A 17 -0.26 -6.12 -1.22
CA ASN A 17 0.65 -6.55 -0.16
C ASN A 17 0.04 -6.37 1.22
N CYS A 18 -0.70 -5.29 1.42
CA CYS A 18 -1.39 -5.04 2.67
C CYS A 18 -2.44 -6.14 2.94
N GLN A 19 -3.20 -6.49 1.91
CA GLN A 19 -4.21 -7.55 2.02
C GLN A 19 -3.54 -8.90 2.30
N PHE A 20 -2.42 -9.16 1.64
CA PHE A 20 -1.67 -10.40 1.87
C PHE A 20 -1.22 -10.49 3.33
N CYS A 21 -0.67 -9.40 3.88
CA CYS A 21 -0.24 -9.36 5.27
C CYS A 21 -1.42 -9.58 6.22
N LEU A 22 -2.57 -8.97 5.92
CA LEU A 22 -3.75 -9.12 6.74
C LEU A 22 -4.22 -10.57 6.77
N ASP A 23 -4.20 -11.22 5.61
CA ASP A 23 -4.65 -12.61 5.50
C ASP A 23 -3.72 -13.59 6.22
N HIS A 24 -2.46 -13.20 6.41
CA HIS A 24 -1.44 -14.09 6.97
C HIS A 24 -0.95 -13.63 8.35
N VAL A 25 -1.68 -12.75 9.01
CA VAL A 25 -1.30 -12.29 10.34
C VAL A 25 -1.47 -13.44 11.34
N THR A 26 -0.35 -13.84 11.94
CA THR A 26 -0.37 -14.92 12.94
C THR A 26 0.33 -14.52 14.24
N GLY A 27 0.92 -13.31 14.28
CA GLY A 27 1.62 -12.86 15.48
C GLY A 27 2.05 -11.41 15.37
N SER A 28 2.73 -10.91 16.42
CA SER A 28 3.12 -9.51 16.50
C SER A 28 4.10 -9.07 15.41
N ALA A 29 4.96 -9.99 14.96
CA ALA A 29 5.92 -9.68 13.91
C ALA A 29 5.18 -9.36 12.60
N ASP A 30 4.10 -10.07 12.34
CA ASP A 30 3.30 -9.84 11.15
C ASP A 30 2.55 -8.51 11.20
N MET A 31 2.23 -8.06 12.43
CA MET A 31 1.57 -6.78 12.61
C MET A 31 2.45 -5.61 12.14
N HIS A 32 3.76 -5.70 12.34
CA HIS A 32 4.68 -4.67 11.87
C HIS A 32 4.64 -4.54 10.35
N GLY A 33 4.60 -5.66 9.65
CA GLY A 33 4.47 -5.66 8.21
C GLY A 33 3.15 -5.05 7.74
N LEU A 34 2.08 -5.39 8.44
CA LEU A 34 0.75 -4.86 8.12
C LEU A 34 0.71 -3.35 8.30
N VAL A 35 1.27 -2.84 9.41
CA VAL A 35 1.32 -1.40 9.66
C VAL A 35 2.14 -0.69 8.58
N TYR A 36 3.29 -1.26 8.22
CA TYR A 36 4.14 -0.70 7.16
C TYR A 36 3.36 -0.53 5.86
N TRP A 37 2.69 -1.59 5.42
CA TRP A 37 1.97 -1.55 4.16
C TRP A 37 0.73 -0.66 4.22
N ALA A 38 0.07 -0.58 5.37
CA ALA A 38 -1.07 0.31 5.55
C ALA A 38 -0.65 1.77 5.43
N GLU A 39 0.48 2.13 6.03
CA GLU A 39 1.03 3.49 5.90
C GLU A 39 1.45 3.77 4.47
N ARG A 40 2.05 2.79 3.80
CA ARG A 40 2.46 2.93 2.41
C ARG A 40 1.26 3.18 1.50
N VAL A 41 0.18 2.43 1.72
CA VAL A 41 -1.06 2.62 0.95
C VAL A 41 -1.61 4.03 1.15
N GLU A 42 -1.65 4.51 2.39
CA GLU A 42 -2.17 5.84 2.67
C GLU A 42 -1.33 6.93 2.02
N ASN A 43 -0.01 6.81 2.10
CA ASN A 43 0.88 7.78 1.47
C ASN A 43 0.71 7.80 -0.04
N LEU A 44 0.64 6.63 -0.66
CA LEU A 44 0.46 6.53 -2.11
C LEU A 44 -0.91 7.05 -2.54
N ARG A 45 -1.93 6.80 -1.72
CA ARG A 45 -3.27 7.30 -2.01
C ARG A 45 -3.27 8.83 -2.05
N GLN A 46 -2.59 9.46 -1.09
CA GLN A 46 -2.47 10.91 -1.06
C GLN A 46 -1.71 11.44 -2.27
N GLU A 47 -0.61 10.80 -2.63
CA GLU A 47 0.18 11.20 -3.80
C GLU A 47 -0.65 11.12 -5.08
N VAL A 48 -1.39 10.04 -5.24
CA VAL A 48 -2.25 9.87 -6.43
C VAL A 48 -3.33 10.94 -6.46
N ALA A 49 -3.94 11.23 -5.31
CA ALA A 49 -4.97 12.28 -5.23
C ALA A 49 -4.42 13.64 -5.61
N GLU A 50 -3.19 13.95 -5.19
CA GLU A 50 -2.56 15.23 -5.53
C GLU A 50 -2.24 15.34 -7.01
N MET A 51 -2.02 14.23 -7.68
CA MET A 51 -1.72 14.22 -9.11
C MET A 51 -2.97 14.38 -9.99
N LEU A 52 -4.12 14.17 -9.43
CA LEU A 52 -5.39 14.31 -10.17
C LEU A 52 -5.90 15.75 -10.09
#